data_fd76e3136e15abfde4fd173b9202fca8
#
_entry.id   fd76e3136e15abfde4fd173b9202fca8
#
_cell.length_a   1.000
_cell.length_b   1.000
_cell.length_c   1.000
_cell.angle_alpha   90.00
_cell.angle_beta   90.00
_cell.angle_gamma   90.00
#
_symmetry.space_group_name_H-M   'P 1'
#
loop_
_entity.id
_entity.type
_entity.pdbx_description
1 polymer ?
#
loop_
_entity_poly.entity_id
_entity_poly.type
_entity_poly.pdbx_seq_one_letter_code
_entity_poly.pdbx_strand_id
1 'polypeptide(L)'
;MGRRLDNARALYLEGIRDGDYVEAIERYAGDRYIQHSTPVRDGKEGFVEFFADFVARNPVRDIEIVRGFEDGRHVFLQAVQTLNHGEYRYVTADIFDTDDEGRLIEHWDMIAEMGDVTASGRGEVDGPTQVDPDAPTDENKATVARYVDEVLIPADFGRLGEFVHTDLAQHV
;
A
#
# COMPACT_ATOMS: atom_id res chain seq x y z
N MET A 1 3.37 -15.54 8.16
CA MET A 1 3.37 -14.09 7.99
C MET A 1 3.82 -13.46 9.30
N GLY A 2 4.42 -12.28 9.26
CA GLY A 2 4.83 -11.60 10.48
C GLY A 2 3.66 -10.82 11.09
N ARG A 3 3.75 -10.56 12.38
CA ARG A 3 2.69 -9.86 13.15
C ARG A 3 2.37 -8.46 12.60
N ARG A 4 3.38 -7.75 12.08
CA ARG A 4 3.23 -6.40 11.51
C ARG A 4 2.35 -6.42 10.27
N LEU A 5 2.65 -7.31 9.34
CA LEU A 5 1.86 -7.49 8.12
C LEU A 5 0.44 -7.95 8.45
N ASP A 6 0.27 -8.86 9.42
CA ASP A 6 -1.04 -9.33 9.84
C ASP A 6 -1.89 -8.18 10.40
N ASN A 7 -1.30 -7.29 11.23
CA ASN A 7 -2.00 -6.12 11.77
C ASN A 7 -2.41 -5.11 10.68
N ALA A 8 -1.53 -4.83 9.70
CA ALA A 8 -1.86 -3.93 8.59
C ALA A 8 -2.98 -4.50 7.72
N ARG A 9 -2.91 -5.80 7.39
CA ARG A 9 -3.99 -6.48 6.65
C ARG A 9 -5.31 -6.47 7.41
N ALA A 10 -5.27 -6.72 8.71
CA ALA A 10 -6.45 -6.74 9.54
C ALA A 10 -7.09 -5.33 9.67
N LEU A 11 -6.30 -4.26 9.80
CA LEU A 11 -6.83 -2.90 9.75
C LEU A 11 -7.61 -2.63 8.46
N TYR A 12 -7.10 -3.09 7.31
CA TYR A 12 -7.78 -2.94 6.02
C TYR A 12 -9.04 -3.79 5.90
N LEU A 13 -8.96 -5.05 6.28
CA LEU A 13 -10.06 -6.00 6.05
C LEU A 13 -11.16 -5.85 7.10
N GLU A 14 -10.82 -5.85 8.38
CA GLU A 14 -11.80 -5.70 9.45
C GLU A 14 -12.27 -4.23 9.56
N GLY A 15 -11.33 -3.28 9.58
CA GLY A 15 -11.64 -1.87 9.78
C GLY A 15 -12.35 -1.24 8.58
N ILE A 16 -11.76 -1.34 7.38
CA ILE A 16 -12.25 -0.59 6.23
C ILE A 16 -13.28 -1.40 5.45
N ARG A 17 -12.95 -2.64 5.04
CA ARG A 17 -13.87 -3.48 4.27
C ARG A 17 -15.13 -3.83 5.07
N ASP A 18 -14.94 -4.37 6.28
CA ASP A 18 -16.06 -4.87 7.09
C ASP A 18 -16.76 -3.75 7.86
N GLY A 19 -16.08 -2.62 8.08
CA GLY A 19 -16.65 -1.41 8.69
C GLY A 19 -16.44 -1.30 10.20
N ASP A 20 -15.62 -2.17 10.80
CA ASP A 20 -15.31 -2.18 12.24
C ASP A 20 -14.14 -1.23 12.56
N TYR A 21 -14.10 -0.05 11.89
CA TYR A 21 -12.96 0.87 11.89
C TYR A 21 -12.58 1.39 13.29
N VAL A 22 -13.54 1.50 14.21
CA VAL A 22 -13.26 1.95 15.59
C VAL A 22 -12.47 0.89 16.35
N GLU A 23 -12.97 -0.34 16.36
CA GLU A 23 -12.35 -1.46 17.04
C GLU A 23 -11.02 -1.85 16.38
N ALA A 24 -10.95 -1.78 15.06
CA ALA A 24 -9.75 -2.13 14.31
C ALA A 24 -8.61 -1.15 14.59
N ILE A 25 -8.85 0.17 14.54
CA ILE A 25 -7.80 1.15 14.82
C ILE A 25 -7.29 1.05 16.27
N GLU A 26 -8.18 0.79 17.23
CA GLU A 26 -7.78 0.60 18.63
C GLU A 26 -6.95 -0.66 18.85
N ARG A 27 -7.24 -1.72 18.11
CA ARG A 27 -6.55 -3.02 18.23
C ARG A 27 -5.21 -3.04 17.53
N TYR A 28 -5.12 -2.43 16.33
CA TYR A 28 -3.98 -2.60 15.43
C TYR A 28 -3.04 -1.41 15.39
N ALA A 29 -3.47 -0.20 15.80
CA ALA A 29 -2.61 0.97 15.89
C ALA A 29 -2.04 1.15 17.29
N GLY A 30 -0.84 1.75 17.36
CA GLY A 30 -0.20 2.16 18.60
C GLY A 30 -0.83 3.40 19.21
N ASP A 31 -0.26 3.86 20.34
CA ASP A 31 -0.74 5.08 21.00
C ASP A 31 -0.51 6.34 20.16
N ARG A 32 0.56 6.33 19.34
CA ARG A 32 0.82 7.33 18.31
C ARG A 32 0.37 6.73 16.98
N TYR A 33 -0.38 7.50 16.19
CA TYR A 33 -0.72 7.15 14.82
C TYR A 33 -0.65 8.40 13.94
N ILE A 34 0.44 8.57 13.21
CA ILE A 34 0.67 9.71 12.31
C ILE A 34 0.11 9.37 10.93
N GLN A 35 -0.60 10.32 10.33
CA GLN A 35 -1.27 10.10 9.07
C GLN A 35 -0.76 11.09 8.01
N HIS A 36 -0.30 10.55 6.87
CA HIS A 36 0.16 11.32 5.71
C HIS A 36 -0.83 11.28 4.53
N SER A 37 -1.97 10.61 4.70
CA SER A 37 -3.05 10.65 3.72
C SER A 37 -3.72 12.02 3.71
N THR A 38 -3.82 12.66 2.55
CA THR A 38 -4.26 14.05 2.42
C THR A 38 -5.61 14.34 3.08
N PRO A 39 -6.66 13.48 2.98
CA PRO A 39 -7.97 13.78 3.53
C PRO A 39 -8.15 13.35 5.00
N VAL A 40 -7.17 12.66 5.59
CA VAL A 40 -7.29 12.04 6.92
C VAL A 40 -6.49 12.82 7.96
N ARG A 41 -7.14 13.26 9.03
CA ARG A 41 -6.47 13.95 10.13
C ARG A 41 -5.61 12.98 10.93
N ASP A 42 -4.60 13.54 11.59
CA ASP A 42 -3.71 12.82 12.50
C ASP A 42 -4.46 12.14 13.64
N GLY A 43 -3.88 11.03 14.11
CA GLY A 43 -4.36 10.28 15.27
C GLY A 43 -5.47 9.28 14.94
N LYS A 44 -5.76 8.44 15.92
CA LYS A 44 -6.86 7.47 15.82
C LYS A 44 -8.21 8.13 15.63
N GLU A 45 -8.42 9.26 16.27
CA GLU A 45 -9.65 10.06 16.14
C GLU A 45 -9.85 10.56 14.71
N GLY A 46 -8.76 11.01 14.06
CA GLY A 46 -8.80 11.42 12.65
C GLY A 46 -9.15 10.27 11.71
N PHE A 47 -8.60 9.10 11.98
CA PHE A 47 -8.96 7.87 11.26
C PHE A 47 -10.45 7.54 11.44
N VAL A 48 -10.94 7.51 12.68
CA VAL A 48 -12.37 7.21 12.97
C VAL A 48 -13.31 8.21 12.31
N GLU A 49 -13.01 9.51 12.40
CA GLU A 49 -13.80 10.56 11.76
C GLU A 49 -13.91 10.36 10.24
N PHE A 50 -12.78 10.12 9.58
CA PHE A 50 -12.75 9.89 8.13
C PHE A 50 -13.52 8.63 7.71
N PHE A 51 -13.28 7.51 8.40
CA PHE A 51 -13.88 6.23 8.01
C PHE A 51 -15.35 6.14 8.39
N ALA A 52 -15.86 6.91 9.36
CA ALA A 52 -17.29 7.03 9.61
C ALA A 52 -18.04 7.55 8.37
N ASP A 53 -17.52 8.63 7.77
CA ASP A 53 -18.09 9.20 6.55
C ASP A 53 -17.86 8.30 5.32
N PHE A 54 -16.68 7.69 5.23
CA PHE A 54 -16.33 6.81 4.11
C PHE A 54 -17.25 5.58 4.06
N VAL A 55 -17.44 4.91 5.19
CA VAL A 55 -18.31 3.73 5.31
C VAL A 55 -19.78 4.08 5.02
N ALA A 56 -20.24 5.23 5.50
CA ALA A 56 -21.61 5.69 5.25
C ALA A 56 -21.87 5.98 3.76
N ARG A 57 -20.89 6.55 3.05
CA ARG A 57 -21.00 6.83 1.61
C ARG A 57 -20.78 5.61 0.73
N ASN A 58 -20.09 4.61 1.23
CA ASN A 58 -19.76 3.39 0.50
C ASN A 58 -20.29 2.16 1.25
N PRO A 59 -21.62 1.92 1.27
CA PRO A 59 -22.20 0.81 2.02
C PRO A 59 -21.79 -0.56 1.47
N VAL A 60 -21.43 -0.65 0.20
CA VAL A 60 -20.89 -1.87 -0.41
C VAL A 60 -19.42 -1.65 -0.72
N ARG A 61 -18.57 -2.40 -0.02
CA ARG A 61 -17.12 -2.31 -0.13
C ARG A 61 -16.52 -3.70 -0.29
N ASP A 62 -15.60 -3.84 -1.21
CA ASP A 62 -14.71 -5.00 -1.29
C ASP A 62 -13.27 -4.50 -1.33
N ILE A 63 -12.40 -5.16 -0.57
CA ILE A 63 -10.96 -4.84 -0.53
C ILE A 63 -10.18 -6.14 -0.69
N GLU A 64 -9.43 -6.20 -1.77
CA GLU A 64 -8.50 -7.27 -2.05
C GLU A 64 -7.07 -6.79 -1.74
N ILE A 65 -6.37 -7.44 -0.82
CA ILE A 65 -4.94 -7.22 -0.62
C ILE A 65 -4.19 -8.07 -1.65
N VAL A 66 -3.74 -7.42 -2.71
CA VAL A 66 -3.07 -8.08 -3.85
C VAL A 66 -1.70 -8.60 -3.45
N ARG A 67 -0.91 -7.77 -2.76
CA ARG A 67 0.40 -8.15 -2.22
C ARG A 67 0.74 -7.36 -0.98
N GLY A 68 1.61 -7.93 -0.15
CA GLY A 68 2.10 -7.25 1.05
C GLY A 68 3.31 -7.98 1.63
N PHE A 69 4.22 -7.22 2.21
CA PHE A 69 5.45 -7.74 2.83
C PHE A 69 5.91 -6.84 3.98
N GLU A 70 6.80 -7.38 4.80
CA GLU A 70 7.49 -6.66 5.86
C GLU A 70 8.94 -6.42 5.46
N ASP A 71 9.48 -5.26 5.82
CA ASP A 71 10.89 -4.94 5.77
C ASP A 71 11.32 -4.22 7.05
N GLY A 72 11.94 -4.94 7.95
CA GLY A 72 12.25 -4.45 9.30
C GLY A 72 10.98 -4.07 10.04
N ARG A 73 10.83 -2.78 10.37
CA ARG A 73 9.65 -2.24 11.04
C ARG A 73 8.56 -1.75 10.07
N HIS A 74 8.84 -1.71 8.78
CA HIS A 74 7.89 -1.22 7.79
C HIS A 74 7.08 -2.35 7.16
N VAL A 75 5.85 -2.03 6.82
CA VAL A 75 4.94 -2.90 6.08
C VAL A 75 4.51 -2.20 4.80
N PHE A 76 4.53 -2.91 3.70
CA PHE A 76 3.93 -2.48 2.44
C PHE A 76 2.69 -3.29 2.15
N LEU A 77 1.62 -2.63 1.74
CA LEU A 77 0.43 -3.25 1.15
C LEU A 77 0.14 -2.63 -0.22
N GLN A 78 -0.26 -3.46 -1.16
CA GLN A 78 -0.97 -3.01 -2.36
C GLN A 78 -2.36 -3.63 -2.34
N ALA A 79 -3.39 -2.79 -2.49
CA ALA A 79 -4.77 -3.25 -2.45
C ALA A 79 -5.58 -2.71 -3.63
N VAL A 80 -6.63 -3.44 -3.98
CA VAL A 80 -7.72 -2.96 -4.84
C VAL A 80 -8.94 -2.75 -3.98
N GLN A 81 -9.52 -1.56 -4.06
CA GLN A 81 -10.76 -1.20 -3.41
C GLN A 81 -11.85 -1.10 -4.48
N THR A 82 -12.91 -1.89 -4.31
CA THR A 82 -14.09 -1.87 -5.17
C THR A 82 -15.28 -1.39 -4.37
N LEU A 83 -15.82 -0.22 -4.71
CA LEU A 83 -16.84 0.46 -3.95
C LEU A 83 -18.16 0.51 -4.71
N ASN A 84 -19.28 0.42 -3.97
CA ASN A 84 -20.64 0.61 -4.49
C ASN A 84 -20.94 -0.23 -5.75
N HIS A 85 -20.68 -1.55 -5.65
CA HIS A 85 -20.88 -2.51 -6.74
C HIS A 85 -19.99 -2.25 -7.98
N GLY A 86 -18.80 -1.66 -7.79
CA GLY A 86 -17.86 -1.38 -8.85
C GLY A 86 -18.04 -0.02 -9.52
N GLU A 87 -18.87 0.86 -8.94
CA GLU A 87 -18.99 2.25 -9.41
C GLU A 87 -17.64 2.99 -9.33
N TYR A 88 -16.86 2.69 -8.27
CA TYR A 88 -15.51 3.20 -8.09
C TYR A 88 -14.55 2.05 -7.83
N ARG A 89 -13.41 2.10 -8.47
CA ARG A 89 -12.30 1.17 -8.24
C ARG A 89 -11.01 1.95 -8.07
N TYR A 90 -10.27 1.64 -7.01
CA TYR A 90 -9.00 2.27 -6.71
C TYR A 90 -7.92 1.22 -6.50
N VAL A 91 -6.71 1.53 -6.95
CA VAL A 91 -5.51 0.84 -6.52
C VAL A 91 -4.81 1.70 -5.46
N THR A 92 -4.39 1.08 -4.37
CA THR A 92 -3.64 1.75 -3.32
C THR A 92 -2.28 1.11 -3.12
N ALA A 93 -1.31 1.92 -2.73
CA ALA A 93 0.00 1.49 -2.28
C ALA A 93 0.27 2.17 -0.94
N ASP A 94 0.35 1.36 0.10
CA ASP A 94 0.37 1.80 1.49
C ASP A 94 1.66 1.37 2.17
N ILE A 95 2.25 2.27 2.93
CA ILE A 95 3.41 2.00 3.78
C ILE A 95 3.01 2.31 5.22
N PHE A 96 3.28 1.37 6.11
CA PHE A 96 3.13 1.56 7.54
C PHE A 96 4.47 1.45 8.24
N ASP A 97 4.72 2.33 9.21
CA ASP A 97 5.73 2.12 10.24
C ASP A 97 5.08 1.47 11.47
N THR A 98 5.84 0.64 12.17
CA THR A 98 5.33 -0.12 13.31
C THR A 98 6.23 0.02 14.54
N ASP A 99 5.62 -0.12 15.74
CA ASP A 99 6.35 -0.25 16.99
C ASP A 99 6.94 -1.66 17.20
N ASP A 100 7.59 -1.86 18.35
CA ASP A 100 8.22 -3.15 18.68
C ASP A 100 7.19 -4.27 18.91
N GLU A 101 5.96 -3.94 19.24
CA GLU A 101 4.84 -4.87 19.39
C GLU A 101 4.14 -5.14 18.04
N GLY A 102 4.59 -4.47 16.97
CA GLY A 102 4.04 -4.61 15.63
C GLY A 102 2.75 -3.85 15.39
N ARG A 103 2.41 -2.87 16.25
CA ARG A 103 1.27 -1.98 16.07
C ARG A 103 1.65 -0.85 15.11
N LEU A 104 0.69 -0.43 14.31
CA LEU A 104 0.86 0.60 13.30
C LEU A 104 0.95 1.98 13.97
N ILE A 105 2.01 2.75 13.68
CA ILE A 105 2.25 4.04 14.32
C ILE A 105 2.37 5.21 13.35
N GLU A 106 2.51 4.93 12.06
CA GLU A 106 2.60 5.95 11.02
C GLU A 106 2.17 5.33 9.67
N HIS A 107 1.53 6.12 8.81
CA HIS A 107 0.95 5.65 7.55
C HIS A 107 1.14 6.66 6.42
N TRP A 108 1.61 6.16 5.28
CA TRP A 108 1.65 6.85 3.98
C TRP A 108 0.86 6.05 2.96
N ASP A 109 0.13 6.73 2.10
CA ASP A 109 -0.57 6.09 1.00
C ASP A 109 -0.42 6.84 -0.33
N MET A 110 -0.61 6.08 -1.38
CA MET A 110 -0.83 6.57 -2.73
C MET A 110 -2.07 5.88 -3.26
N ILE A 111 -3.06 6.66 -3.68
CA ILE A 111 -4.34 6.18 -4.17
C ILE A 111 -4.55 6.70 -5.59
N ALA A 112 -4.83 5.79 -6.51
CA ALA A 112 -5.17 6.13 -7.90
C ALA A 112 -6.48 5.45 -8.29
N GLU A 113 -7.28 6.12 -9.10
CA GLU A 113 -8.43 5.47 -9.75
C GLU A 113 -7.91 4.40 -10.73
N MET A 114 -8.45 3.20 -10.62
CA MET A 114 -8.01 2.06 -11.41
C MET A 114 -8.60 2.14 -12.81
N GLY A 115 -7.72 2.20 -13.81
CA GLY A 115 -8.11 2.15 -15.22
C GLY A 115 -8.46 0.75 -15.70
N ASP A 116 -9.10 0.68 -16.87
CA ASP A 116 -9.44 -0.61 -17.49
C ASP A 116 -8.20 -1.31 -18.06
N VAL A 117 -7.32 -0.55 -18.72
CA VAL A 117 -6.10 -1.06 -19.36
C VAL A 117 -5.02 0.03 -19.30
N THR A 118 -3.82 -0.33 -18.88
CA THR A 118 -2.67 0.56 -18.95
C THR A 118 -2.14 0.73 -20.38
N ALA A 119 -1.33 1.75 -20.63
CA ALA A 119 -0.69 1.97 -21.92
C ALA A 119 0.19 0.78 -22.38
N SER A 120 0.69 -0.02 -21.45
CA SER A 120 1.44 -1.25 -21.72
C SER A 120 0.56 -2.45 -22.09
N GLY A 121 -0.78 -2.33 -21.97
CA GLY A 121 -1.72 -3.44 -22.13
C GLY A 121 -1.78 -4.41 -20.97
N ARG A 122 -1.16 -4.08 -19.82
CA ARG A 122 -1.17 -4.88 -18.58
C ARG A 122 -2.17 -4.31 -17.59
N GLY A 123 -2.69 -5.14 -16.70
CA GLY A 123 -3.46 -4.64 -15.55
C GLY A 123 -2.54 -3.99 -14.52
N GLU A 124 -3.04 -3.00 -13.79
CA GLU A 124 -2.25 -2.24 -12.80
C GLU A 124 -1.75 -3.09 -11.63
N VAL A 125 -2.40 -4.21 -11.35
CA VAL A 125 -2.08 -5.11 -10.23
C VAL A 125 -1.63 -6.51 -10.68
N ASP A 126 -1.41 -6.71 -11.97
CA ASP A 126 -0.88 -7.98 -12.51
C ASP A 126 0.53 -8.28 -11.98
N GLY A 127 1.02 -9.48 -12.27
CA GLY A 127 2.36 -9.94 -11.94
C GLY A 127 2.42 -10.74 -10.63
N PRO A 128 3.62 -11.09 -10.16
CA PRO A 128 3.81 -11.94 -8.99
C PRO A 128 3.23 -11.31 -7.72
N THR A 129 2.51 -12.10 -6.94
CA THR A 129 1.93 -11.70 -5.64
C THR A 129 2.63 -12.36 -4.45
N GLN A 130 3.52 -13.30 -4.72
CA GLN A 130 4.29 -14.01 -3.69
C GLN A 130 5.67 -13.39 -3.52
N VAL A 131 6.08 -13.21 -2.28
CA VAL A 131 7.44 -12.81 -1.93
C VAL A 131 8.38 -14.00 -2.14
N ASP A 132 9.48 -13.78 -2.85
CA ASP A 132 10.56 -14.76 -2.95
C ASP A 132 11.45 -14.65 -1.70
N PRO A 133 11.47 -15.66 -0.81
CA PRO A 133 12.26 -15.60 0.41
C PRO A 133 13.78 -15.66 0.14
N ASP A 134 14.18 -16.12 -1.05
CA ASP A 134 15.59 -16.24 -1.45
C ASP A 134 16.09 -15.03 -2.26
N ALA A 135 15.23 -14.02 -2.47
CA ALA A 135 15.61 -12.82 -3.22
C ALA A 135 16.76 -12.06 -2.51
N PRO A 136 17.76 -11.58 -3.26
CA PRO A 136 18.87 -10.81 -2.72
C PRO A 136 18.40 -9.39 -2.34
N THR A 137 17.67 -9.28 -1.24
CA THR A 137 16.90 -8.08 -0.85
C THR A 137 17.79 -6.82 -0.74
N ASP A 138 18.97 -6.92 -0.11
CA ASP A 138 19.86 -5.77 0.06
C ASP A 138 20.45 -5.31 -1.27
N GLU A 139 20.78 -6.24 -2.17
CA GLU A 139 21.27 -5.92 -3.52
C GLU A 139 20.16 -5.28 -4.36
N ASN A 140 18.94 -5.81 -4.28
CA ASN A 140 17.78 -5.26 -4.96
C ASN A 140 17.47 -3.82 -4.49
N LYS A 141 17.48 -3.59 -3.18
CA LYS A 141 17.31 -2.24 -2.60
C LYS A 141 18.40 -1.27 -3.08
N ALA A 142 19.67 -1.70 -3.04
CA ALA A 142 20.78 -0.88 -3.52
C ALA A 142 20.65 -0.55 -5.01
N THR A 143 20.21 -1.51 -5.82
CA THR A 143 19.97 -1.31 -7.25
C THR A 143 18.86 -0.29 -7.49
N VAL A 144 17.73 -0.42 -6.79
CA VAL A 144 16.61 0.52 -6.89
C VAL A 144 17.01 1.92 -6.42
N ALA A 145 17.73 2.03 -5.30
CA ALA A 145 18.23 3.32 -4.81
C ALA A 145 19.11 4.01 -5.85
N ARG A 146 20.08 3.28 -6.41
CA ARG A 146 20.94 3.81 -7.48
C ARG A 146 20.16 4.19 -8.74
N TYR A 147 19.16 3.41 -9.12
CA TYR A 147 18.29 3.75 -10.25
C TYR A 147 17.57 5.09 -10.03
N VAL A 148 17.05 5.32 -8.83
CA VAL A 148 16.42 6.60 -8.46
C VAL A 148 17.43 7.74 -8.53
N ASP A 149 18.60 7.59 -7.89
CA ASP A 149 19.60 8.64 -7.76
C ASP A 149 20.33 8.95 -9.07
N GLU A 150 20.60 7.94 -9.89
CA GLU A 150 21.45 8.07 -11.07
C GLU A 150 20.66 8.21 -12.39
N VAL A 151 19.39 7.83 -12.42
CA VAL A 151 18.54 7.88 -13.62
C VAL A 151 17.33 8.80 -13.45
N LEU A 152 16.50 8.55 -12.41
CA LEU A 152 15.22 9.26 -12.29
C LEU A 152 15.40 10.72 -11.85
N ILE A 153 16.13 10.97 -10.78
CA ILE A 153 16.34 12.34 -10.25
C ILE A 153 17.03 13.24 -11.28
N PRO A 154 18.16 12.83 -11.91
CA PRO A 154 18.82 13.65 -12.91
C PRO A 154 18.14 13.58 -14.29
N ALA A 155 17.13 12.73 -14.49
CA ALA A 155 16.49 12.45 -15.77
C ALA A 155 17.48 11.92 -16.85
N ASP A 156 18.50 11.16 -16.45
CA ASP A 156 19.49 10.58 -17.36
C ASP A 156 19.01 9.21 -17.88
N PHE A 157 18.00 9.24 -18.73
CA PHE A 157 17.39 8.03 -19.29
C PHE A 157 18.31 7.27 -20.27
N GLY A 158 19.45 7.86 -20.68
CA GLY A 158 20.47 7.17 -21.47
C GLY A 158 21.09 5.98 -20.72
N ARG A 159 21.05 6.01 -19.40
CA ARG A 159 21.58 4.95 -18.53
C ARG A 159 20.53 3.89 -18.10
N LEU A 160 19.31 4.01 -18.58
CA LEU A 160 18.20 3.10 -18.18
C LEU A 160 18.57 1.61 -18.31
N GLY A 161 19.28 1.24 -19.39
CA GLY A 161 19.71 -0.13 -19.66
C GLY A 161 20.75 -0.71 -18.69
N GLU A 162 21.34 0.11 -17.79
CA GLU A 162 22.21 -0.37 -16.72
C GLU A 162 21.43 -0.98 -15.55
N PHE A 163 20.14 -0.62 -15.41
CA PHE A 163 19.30 -0.94 -14.25
C PHE A 163 18.12 -1.84 -14.58
N VAL A 164 17.61 -1.80 -15.81
CA VAL A 164 16.41 -2.54 -16.22
C VAL A 164 16.70 -3.42 -17.43
N HIS A 165 16.07 -4.58 -17.47
CA HIS A 165 16.08 -5.45 -18.63
C HIS A 165 15.19 -4.95 -19.76
N THR A 166 15.44 -5.40 -20.99
CA THR A 166 14.67 -5.01 -22.17
C THR A 166 13.23 -5.51 -22.16
N ASP A 167 12.92 -6.50 -21.32
CA ASP A 167 11.60 -7.08 -21.12
C ASP A 167 10.90 -6.59 -19.84
N LEU A 168 11.33 -5.42 -19.31
CA LEU A 168 10.69 -4.78 -18.16
C LEU A 168 9.18 -4.67 -18.40
N ALA A 169 8.40 -5.22 -17.48
CA ALA A 169 6.95 -5.06 -17.47
C ALA A 169 6.57 -3.80 -16.68
N GLN A 170 5.76 -2.95 -17.29
CA GLN A 170 5.20 -1.76 -16.64
C GLN A 170 3.70 -1.93 -16.45
N HIS A 171 3.19 -1.52 -15.27
CA HIS A 171 1.81 -1.63 -14.85
C HIS A 171 1.17 -0.25 -14.58
N VAL A 172 1.60 0.77 -15.30
CA VAL A 172 1.13 2.16 -15.25
C VAL A 172 0.66 2.63 -16.61
#